data_e75fdb348baddf585611d074df928fcc
#
_entry.id   e75fdb348baddf585611d074df928fcc
#
_cell.length_a   1.000
_cell.length_b   1.000
_cell.length_c   1.000
_cell.angle_alpha   90.00
_cell.angle_beta   90.00
_cell.angle_gamma   90.00
#
_symmetry.space_group_name_H-M   'P 1'
#
loop_
_entity.id
_entity.type
_entity.pdbx_description
1 polymer ?
#
loop_
_entity_poly.entity_id
_entity_poly.type
_entity_poly.pdbx_seq_one_letter_code
_entity_poly.pdbx_strand_id
1 'polypeptide(L)' 'MVEETIKAIRETEAAADVIVKEAGEKSQKILEDARQEAERMI' A
#
# COMPACT_ATOMS: atom_id res chain seq x y z
N MET A 1 -10.10 11.66 -26.61
CA MET A 1 -8.97 12.43 -27.15
C MET A 1 -7.99 12.74 -26.03
N VAL A 2 -7.34 13.91 -25.99
CA VAL A 2 -6.33 14.22 -24.98
C VAL A 2 -6.88 14.19 -23.55
N GLU A 3 -8.10 14.71 -23.35
CA GLU A 3 -8.74 14.73 -22.04
C GLU A 3 -8.98 13.34 -21.49
N GLU A 4 -9.38 12.41 -22.36
CA GLU A 4 -9.63 11.03 -21.96
C GLU A 4 -8.33 10.34 -21.56
N THR A 5 -7.25 10.65 -22.26
CA THR A 5 -5.92 10.10 -21.96
C THR A 5 -5.42 10.62 -20.61
N ILE A 6 -5.59 11.91 -20.35
CA ILE A 6 -5.21 12.51 -19.08
C ILE A 6 -6.01 11.89 -17.93
N LYS A 7 -7.31 11.72 -18.13
CA LYS A 7 -8.16 11.09 -17.14
C LYS A 7 -7.72 9.67 -16.84
N ALA A 8 -7.42 8.91 -17.88
CA ALA A 8 -6.95 7.53 -17.71
C ALA A 8 -5.64 7.46 -16.93
N ILE A 9 -4.72 8.38 -17.19
CA ILE A 9 -3.45 8.46 -16.47
C ILE A 9 -3.69 8.77 -15.01
N ARG A 10 -4.55 9.73 -14.70
CA ARG A 10 -4.87 10.08 -13.32
C ARG A 10 -5.50 8.93 -12.56
N GLU A 11 -6.40 8.22 -13.21
CA GLU A 11 -7.05 7.05 -12.60
C GLU A 11 -6.03 5.95 -12.32
N THR A 12 -5.11 5.73 -13.25
CA THR A 12 -4.05 4.74 -13.07
C THR A 12 -3.12 5.12 -11.93
N GLU A 13 -2.74 6.39 -11.84
CA GLU A 13 -1.89 6.86 -10.75
C GLU A 13 -2.57 6.75 -9.41
N ALA A 14 -3.85 7.09 -9.33
CA ALA A 14 -4.61 6.96 -8.10
C ALA A 14 -4.70 5.49 -7.67
N ALA A 15 -4.93 4.59 -8.62
CA ALA A 15 -4.97 3.16 -8.33
C ALA A 15 -3.60 2.65 -7.84
N ALA A 16 -2.52 3.12 -8.46
CA ALA A 16 -1.17 2.76 -8.06
C ALA A 16 -0.85 3.25 -6.65
N ASP A 17 -1.28 4.47 -6.31
CA ASP A 17 -1.09 5.03 -4.97
C ASP A 17 -1.77 4.20 -3.90
N VAL A 18 -2.97 3.71 -4.19
CA VAL A 18 -3.70 2.83 -3.26
C VAL A 18 -2.94 1.54 -3.04
N ILE A 19 -2.40 0.94 -4.08
CA ILE A 19 -1.61 -0.29 -3.99
C ILE A 19 -0.38 -0.09 -3.11
N VAL A 20 0.34 1.01 -3.32
CA VAL A 20 1.52 1.34 -2.52
C VAL A 20 1.15 1.56 -1.06
N LYS A 21 0.07 2.29 -0.81
CA LYS A 21 -0.42 2.53 0.54
C LYS A 21 -0.78 1.23 1.24
N GLU A 22 -1.53 0.38 0.58
CA GLU A 22 -1.92 -0.92 1.15
C GLU A 22 -0.71 -1.81 1.43
N ALA A 23 0.27 -1.81 0.53
CA ALA A 23 1.50 -2.56 0.73
C ALA A 23 2.27 -2.05 1.95
N GLY A 24 2.32 -0.74 2.14
CA GLY A 24 2.95 -0.13 3.31
C GLY A 24 2.26 -0.50 4.61
N GLU A 25 0.94 -0.45 4.62
CA GLU A 25 0.14 -0.82 5.79
C GLU A 25 0.31 -2.30 6.13
N LYS A 26 0.29 -3.15 5.13
CA LYS A 26 0.50 -4.58 5.30
C LYS A 26 1.90 -4.88 5.84
N SER A 27 2.90 -4.20 5.32
CA SER A 27 4.28 -4.34 5.78
C SER A 27 4.41 -3.96 7.25
N GLN A 28 3.79 -2.86 7.65
CA GLN A 28 3.79 -2.41 9.04
C GLN A 28 3.11 -3.41 9.96
N LYS A 29 2.00 -3.98 9.51
CA LYS A 29 1.30 -4.98 10.30
C LYS A 29 2.13 -6.23 10.48
N ILE A 30 2.79 -6.69 9.44
CA ILE A 30 3.67 -7.87 9.51
C ILE A 30 4.80 -7.62 10.52
N LEU A 31 5.40 -6.44 10.47
CA LEU A 31 6.49 -6.08 11.37
C LEU A 31 5.99 -6.01 12.82
N GLU A 32 4.85 -5.40 13.06
CA GLU A 32 4.25 -5.29 14.38
C GLU A 32 3.90 -6.67 14.95
N ASP A 33 3.29 -7.52 14.12
CA ASP A 33 2.95 -8.88 14.53
C ASP A 33 4.22 -9.67 14.88
N ALA A 34 5.30 -9.49 14.13
CA ALA A 34 6.57 -10.16 14.40
C ALA A 34 7.17 -9.70 15.72
N ARG A 35 7.09 -8.42 16.04
CA ARG A 35 7.57 -7.88 17.31
C ARG A 35 6.78 -8.46 18.49
N GLN A 36 5.47 -8.51 18.37
CA GLN A 36 4.62 -9.06 19.41
C GLN A 36 4.92 -10.54 19.63
N GLU A 37 5.14 -11.29 18.56
CA GLU A 37 5.50 -12.69 18.66
C GLU A 37 6.85 -12.87 19.35
N ALA A 38 7.82 -12.04 19.02
CA ALA A 38 9.13 -12.08 19.66
C ALA A 38 9.06 -11.78 21.16
N GLU A 39 8.20 -10.85 21.55
CA GLU A 39 7.99 -10.51 22.97
C GLU A 39 7.38 -11.67 23.76
N ARG A 40 6.57 -12.48 23.11
CA ARG A 40 5.97 -13.64 23.79
C ARG A 40 6.95 -14.78 24.04
N MET A 41 8.01 -14.82 23.26
CA MET A 41 8.98 -15.91 23.35
C MET A 41 10.05 -15.75 24.44
N ILE A 42 10.03 -14.64 25.13
CA ILE A 42 11.02 -14.38 26.18
C ILE A 42 10.70 -15.07 27.50
#